data_204f2fd4e2ed92b299120b795e8a77bd
#
_entry.id   204f2fd4e2ed92b299120b795e8a77bd
#
_cell.length_a   1.000
_cell.length_b   1.000
_cell.length_c   1.000
_cell.angle_alpha   90.00
_cell.angle_beta   90.00
_cell.angle_gamma   90.00
#
_symmetry.space_group_name_H-M   'P 1'
#
loop_
_entity.id
_entity.type
_entity.pdbx_description
1 polymer ?
#
loop_
_entity_poly.entity_id
_entity_poly.type
_entity_poly.pdbx_seq_one_letter_code
_entity_poly.pdbx_strand_id
1 'polypeptide(L)'
;MDTKHISEMEAILDEANEILDTLDKNLNRLNDIQAKIQKLENYYTSKQWIDDFTADEQGLLSQDLKRGVLSEDGISSMLERNKDYMERIIQR
;
A
#
# COMPACT_ATOMS: atom_id res chain seq x y z
N MET A 1 -5.29 -10.53 -48.08
CA MET A 1 -4.38 -9.80 -47.15
C MET A 1 -4.49 -10.40 -45.76
N ASP A 2 -3.38 -10.79 -45.18
CA ASP A 2 -3.38 -11.35 -43.84
C ASP A 2 -3.47 -10.18 -42.79
N THR A 3 -4.53 -10.19 -42.03
CA THR A 3 -4.77 -9.18 -40.98
C THR A 3 -4.57 -9.69 -39.56
N LYS A 4 -4.06 -10.93 -39.43
CA LYS A 4 -3.86 -11.59 -38.14
C LYS A 4 -2.90 -10.81 -37.24
N HIS A 5 -1.82 -10.27 -37.83
CA HIS A 5 -0.86 -9.45 -37.05
C HIS A 5 -1.49 -8.16 -36.54
N ILE A 6 -2.43 -7.58 -37.26
CA ILE A 6 -3.15 -6.38 -36.78
C ILE A 6 -3.96 -6.70 -35.53
N SER A 7 -4.67 -7.83 -35.54
CA SER A 7 -5.46 -8.27 -34.38
C SER A 7 -4.57 -8.56 -33.17
N GLU A 8 -3.41 -9.16 -33.38
CA GLU A 8 -2.44 -9.41 -32.31
C GLU A 8 -1.94 -8.10 -31.70
N MET A 9 -1.62 -7.12 -32.54
CA MET A 9 -1.13 -5.81 -32.06
C MET A 9 -2.23 -5.05 -31.32
N GLU A 10 -3.48 -5.12 -31.79
CA GLU A 10 -4.62 -4.53 -31.08
C GLU A 10 -4.84 -5.12 -29.70
N ALA A 11 -4.66 -6.45 -29.58
CA ALA A 11 -4.80 -7.11 -28.28
C ALA A 11 -3.72 -6.64 -27.31
N ILE A 12 -2.49 -6.45 -27.78
CA ILE A 12 -1.39 -5.92 -26.95
C ILE A 12 -1.66 -4.48 -26.54
N LEU A 13 -2.13 -3.66 -27.48
CA LEU A 13 -2.49 -2.26 -27.20
C LEU A 13 -3.55 -2.18 -26.09
N ASP A 14 -4.60 -2.99 -26.22
CA ASP A 14 -5.70 -3.00 -25.24
C ASP A 14 -5.22 -3.42 -23.86
N GLU A 15 -4.40 -4.48 -23.80
CA GLU A 15 -3.83 -4.96 -22.54
C GLU A 15 -2.91 -3.92 -21.91
N ALA A 16 -2.05 -3.30 -22.69
CA ALA A 16 -1.14 -2.27 -22.22
C ALA A 16 -1.91 -1.06 -21.65
N ASN A 17 -2.96 -0.62 -22.36
CA ASN A 17 -3.78 0.49 -21.90
C ASN A 17 -4.51 0.15 -20.59
N GLU A 18 -5.02 -1.06 -20.45
CA GLU A 18 -5.68 -1.49 -19.22
C GLU A 18 -4.72 -1.46 -18.03
N ILE A 19 -3.50 -1.97 -18.23
CA ILE A 19 -2.47 -1.98 -17.18
C ILE A 19 -2.07 -0.55 -16.79
N LEU A 20 -1.86 0.31 -17.79
CA LEU A 20 -1.48 1.71 -17.55
C LEU A 20 -2.58 2.49 -16.83
N ASP A 21 -3.84 2.27 -17.20
CA ASP A 21 -4.98 2.93 -16.55
C ASP A 21 -5.10 2.49 -15.09
N THR A 22 -4.90 1.20 -14.81
CA THR A 22 -4.92 0.66 -13.46
C THR A 22 -3.77 1.23 -12.63
N LEU A 23 -2.59 1.34 -13.24
CA LEU A 23 -1.42 1.94 -12.58
C LEU A 23 -1.67 3.40 -12.22
N ASP A 24 -2.23 4.18 -13.15
CA ASP A 24 -2.56 5.59 -12.91
C ASP A 24 -3.52 5.75 -11.72
N LYS A 25 -4.57 4.93 -11.68
CA LYS A 25 -5.52 4.95 -10.56
C LYS A 25 -4.84 4.60 -9.25
N ASN A 26 -3.97 3.61 -9.24
CA ASN A 26 -3.26 3.18 -8.03
C ASN A 26 -2.24 4.22 -7.58
N LEU A 27 -1.57 4.90 -8.50
CA LEU A 27 -0.65 6.00 -8.15
C LEU A 27 -1.40 7.16 -7.49
N ASN A 28 -2.59 7.51 -8.02
CA ASN A 28 -3.43 8.53 -7.42
C ASN A 28 -3.89 8.11 -6.03
N ARG A 29 -4.31 6.86 -5.85
CA ARG A 29 -4.71 6.33 -4.54
C ARG A 29 -3.54 6.32 -3.56
N LEU A 30 -2.35 5.97 -4.02
CA LEU A 30 -1.14 5.99 -3.18
C LEU A 30 -0.83 7.41 -2.72
N ASN A 31 -0.96 8.38 -3.63
CA ASN A 31 -0.76 9.78 -3.28
C ASN A 31 -1.79 10.27 -2.26
N ASP A 32 -3.05 9.90 -2.47
CA ASP A 32 -4.16 10.32 -1.59
C ASP A 32 -4.04 9.74 -0.19
N ILE A 33 -3.49 8.54 -0.04
CA ILE A 33 -3.40 7.88 1.27
C ILE A 33 -2.19 8.35 2.10
N GLN A 34 -1.28 9.16 1.54
CA GLN A 34 -0.06 9.55 2.26
C GLN A 34 -0.34 10.25 3.59
N ALA A 35 -1.35 11.10 3.65
CA ALA A 35 -1.74 11.77 4.91
C ALA A 35 -2.17 10.76 5.97
N LYS A 36 -2.88 9.71 5.58
CA LYS A 36 -3.30 8.64 6.48
C LYS A 36 -2.14 7.77 6.91
N ILE A 37 -1.19 7.50 6.01
CA ILE A 37 0.03 6.75 6.32
C ILE A 37 0.86 7.54 7.36
N GLN A 38 0.95 8.86 7.22
CA GLN A 38 1.62 9.70 8.20
C GLN A 38 0.97 9.60 9.57
N LYS A 39 -0.36 9.58 9.61
CA LYS A 39 -1.11 9.40 10.86
C LYS A 39 -0.80 8.04 11.50
N LEU A 40 -0.73 6.99 10.68
CA LEU A 40 -0.37 5.65 11.15
C LEU A 40 1.07 5.61 11.68
N GLU A 41 2.00 6.25 11.00
CA GLU A 41 3.40 6.34 11.45
C GLU A 41 3.51 7.08 12.77
N ASN A 42 2.77 8.19 12.93
CA ASN A 42 2.74 8.94 14.18
C ASN A 42 2.21 8.09 15.34
N TYR A 43 1.19 7.28 15.08
CA TYR A 43 0.68 6.32 16.06
C TYR A 43 1.75 5.28 16.42
N TYR A 44 2.41 4.69 15.43
CA TYR A 44 3.42 3.65 15.64
C TYR A 44 4.58 4.13 16.51
N THR A 45 4.95 5.40 16.43
CA THR A 45 6.05 5.98 17.21
C THR A 45 5.58 6.65 18.51
N SER A 46 4.29 6.49 18.87
CA SER A 46 3.71 7.11 20.04
C SER A 46 3.72 6.19 21.27
N LYS A 47 3.54 6.81 22.43
CA LYS A 47 3.34 6.06 23.68
C LYS A 47 2.07 5.23 23.63
N GLN A 48 1.03 5.72 22.96
CA GLN A 48 -0.24 4.98 22.85
C GLN A 48 -0.04 3.63 22.17
N TRP A 49 0.81 3.56 21.14
CA TRP A 49 1.10 2.28 20.49
C TRP A 49 1.75 1.29 21.46
N ILE A 50 2.69 1.76 22.29
CA ILE A 50 3.37 0.93 23.29
C ILE A 50 2.35 0.40 24.31
N ASP A 51 1.45 1.27 24.78
CA ASP A 51 0.41 0.89 25.73
C ASP A 51 -0.55 -0.14 25.12
N ASP A 52 -0.94 0.05 23.86
CA ASP A 52 -1.83 -0.87 23.13
C ASP A 52 -1.15 -2.22 22.88
N PHE A 53 0.12 -2.20 22.48
CA PHE A 53 0.93 -3.41 22.28
C PHE A 53 1.03 -4.21 23.59
N THR A 54 1.31 -3.54 24.70
CA THR A 54 1.39 -4.17 26.01
C THR A 54 0.06 -4.79 26.42
N ALA A 55 -1.04 -4.06 26.19
CA ALA A 55 -2.39 -4.58 26.46
C ALA A 55 -2.68 -5.84 25.64
N ASP A 56 -2.25 -5.87 24.38
CA ASP A 56 -2.41 -7.04 23.52
C ASP A 56 -1.63 -8.24 24.05
N GLU A 57 -0.38 -8.04 24.46
CA GLU A 57 0.45 -9.10 25.03
C GLU A 57 -0.16 -9.67 26.31
N GLN A 58 -0.82 -8.84 27.09
CA GLN A 58 -1.48 -9.23 28.33
C GLN A 58 -2.87 -9.86 28.13
N GLY A 59 -3.32 -9.97 26.88
CA GLY A 59 -4.61 -10.56 26.57
C GLY A 59 -5.81 -9.70 26.97
N LEU A 60 -5.62 -8.39 27.13
CA LEU A 60 -6.67 -7.47 27.59
C LEU A 60 -7.57 -6.98 26.46
N LEU A 61 -7.17 -7.18 25.20
CA LEU A 61 -7.95 -6.74 24.04
C LEU A 61 -8.92 -7.83 23.59
N SER A 62 -10.05 -7.41 23.02
CA SER A 62 -11.03 -8.34 22.46
C SER A 62 -10.42 -9.20 21.36
N GLN A 63 -10.75 -10.49 21.34
CA GLN A 63 -10.28 -11.41 20.30
C GLN A 63 -10.82 -11.05 18.92
N ASP A 64 -11.97 -10.34 18.86
CA ASP A 64 -12.60 -9.93 17.62
C ASP A 64 -11.95 -8.68 17.02
N LEU A 65 -11.13 -7.98 17.82
CA LEU A 65 -10.44 -6.77 17.36
C LEU A 65 -9.31 -7.13 16.40
N LYS A 66 -9.27 -6.48 15.24
CA LYS A 66 -8.19 -6.64 14.29
C LYS A 66 -6.93 -5.96 14.82
N ARG A 67 -5.83 -6.69 14.95
CA ARG A 67 -4.62 -6.24 15.65
C ARG A 67 -3.37 -6.21 14.79
N GLY A 68 -3.53 -6.16 13.47
CA GLY A 68 -2.39 -6.06 12.55
C GLY A 68 -1.49 -4.86 12.82
N VAL A 69 -2.07 -3.75 13.30
CA VAL A 69 -1.32 -2.52 13.64
C VAL A 69 -0.43 -2.69 14.88
N LEU A 70 -0.65 -3.74 15.67
CA LEU A 70 0.16 -4.03 16.86
C LEU A 70 1.30 -5.01 16.55
N SER A 71 1.49 -5.36 15.28
CA SER A 71 2.63 -6.12 14.80
C SER A 71 3.73 -5.15 14.34
N GLU A 72 4.88 -5.18 14.99
CA GLU A 72 6.02 -4.33 14.60
C GLU A 72 6.40 -4.55 13.14
N ASP A 73 6.51 -5.80 12.72
CA ASP A 73 6.90 -6.15 11.36
C ASP A 73 5.85 -5.69 10.33
N GLY A 74 4.56 -5.76 10.68
CA GLY A 74 3.49 -5.38 9.79
C GLY A 74 3.54 -3.90 9.41
N ILE A 75 3.67 -3.02 10.41
CA ILE A 75 3.73 -1.57 10.17
C ILE A 75 5.06 -1.19 9.53
N SER A 76 6.18 -1.64 10.09
CA SER A 76 7.51 -1.23 9.61
C SER A 76 7.73 -1.68 8.16
N SER A 77 7.30 -2.88 7.79
CA SER A 77 7.40 -3.37 6.41
C SER A 77 6.57 -2.53 5.44
N MET A 78 5.36 -2.15 5.84
CA MET A 78 4.50 -1.33 5.02
C MET A 78 5.09 0.07 4.84
N LEU A 79 5.58 0.69 5.90
CA LEU A 79 6.20 2.02 5.85
C LEU A 79 7.43 2.02 4.94
N GLU A 80 8.26 0.98 5.02
CA GLU A 80 9.44 0.82 4.19
C GLU A 80 9.07 0.68 2.71
N ARG A 81 8.08 -0.16 2.40
CA ARG A 81 7.57 -0.31 1.03
C ARG A 81 7.01 1.00 0.49
N ASN A 82 6.24 1.72 1.31
CA ASN A 82 5.67 3.00 0.92
C ASN A 82 6.77 4.01 0.58
N LYS A 83 7.78 4.09 1.43
CA LYS A 83 8.93 4.98 1.22
C LYS A 83 9.64 4.65 -0.09
N ASP A 84 9.88 3.37 -0.37
CA ASP A 84 10.53 2.93 -1.60
C ASP A 84 9.75 3.34 -2.84
N TYR A 85 8.43 3.12 -2.84
CA TYR A 85 7.58 3.51 -3.97
C TYR A 85 7.55 5.03 -4.16
N MET A 86 7.44 5.78 -3.07
CA MET A 86 7.41 7.25 -3.16
C MET A 86 8.73 7.79 -3.68
N GLU A 87 9.86 7.24 -3.26
CA GLU A 87 11.18 7.64 -3.78
C GLU A 87 11.32 7.36 -5.27
N ARG A 88 10.84 6.22 -5.75
CA ARG A 88 10.85 5.87 -7.18
C ARG A 88 10.01 6.82 -8.02
N ILE A 89 8.86 7.25 -7.49
CA ILE A 89 7.97 8.18 -8.17
C ILE A 89 8.60 9.56 -8.28
N ILE A 90 9.24 10.04 -7.22
CA ILE A 90 9.84 11.38 -7.16
C ILE A 90 11.10 11.48 -8.02
N GLN A 91 11.85 10.40 -8.19
CA GLN A 91 13.11 10.40 -8.94
C GLN A 91 12.94 10.38 -10.48
N ARG A 92 11.73 10.46 -10.99
CA ARG A 92 11.49 10.48 -12.45
C ARG A 92 11.40 11.88 -12.99
#